data_648523ac881b7a8292746f40c5417713
#
_entry.id   648523ac881b7a8292746f40c5417713
#
_cell.length_a   1.000
_cell.length_b   1.000
_cell.length_c   1.000
_cell.angle_alpha   90.00
_cell.angle_beta   90.00
_cell.angle_gamma   90.00
#
_symmetry.space_group_name_H-M   'P 1'
#
loop_
_entity.id
_entity.type
_entity.pdbx_description
1 polymer ?
#
loop_
_entity_poly.entity_id
_entity_poly.type
_entity_poly.pdbx_seq_one_letter_code
_entity_poly.pdbx_strand_id
1 'polypeptide(L)'
;MSTSTSDDVLTQTVALLWPGPAGTRTYRVLPSAAEPRFLVPEQHRRAASAGLRAVRESGSRRARLQTSLVCAALRTAPTALLPGARVAVGEDGIDRELSEVVGAPVHPTVHLGPARANRKPVLSLASDQGRLLGFAKVGAGPLTAALVEAEAQALDALAGVDHPGLTTPRLLGRGAWQGQPYAVQSPLALPARPPAAAPRRVAAAQVALARAFGTHAGSAGAGTYLSELVARLRADETGAAIAQLVLDDPAVTDTTVELGTWHGDWRVTNFCVTAATVLVWDWERFATGVPVGYDALHLWLTTAAPRHADLQGLAKALHTNAPTLLDPFGLDGAQAEVTTTLYLAELGARYLADRQHETSARLGDVATWILPHLQQRAEARRR
;
A
#
# COMPACT_ATOMS: atom_id res chain seq x y z
N MET A 1 -6.96 -15.88 19.27
CA MET A 1 -7.81 -15.43 18.15
C MET A 1 -7.63 -16.42 17.01
N SER A 2 -8.74 -16.93 16.44
CA SER A 2 -8.72 -17.98 15.42
C SER A 2 -8.04 -17.46 14.15
N THR A 3 -7.00 -18.14 13.67
CA THR A 3 -6.44 -17.90 12.33
C THR A 3 -7.55 -18.20 11.33
N SER A 4 -8.09 -17.15 10.69
CA SER A 4 -9.08 -17.32 9.62
C SER A 4 -8.51 -18.26 8.57
N THR A 5 -9.17 -19.39 8.33
CA THR A 5 -8.76 -20.32 7.30
C THR A 5 -8.95 -19.70 5.91
N SER A 6 -8.25 -20.20 4.89
CA SER A 6 -8.40 -19.70 3.52
C SER A 6 -9.84 -19.80 3.01
N ASP A 7 -10.59 -20.81 3.45
CA ASP A 7 -12.00 -20.99 3.13
C ASP A 7 -12.88 -19.91 3.76
N ASP A 8 -12.56 -19.46 4.99
CA ASP A 8 -13.28 -18.35 5.65
C ASP A 8 -13.14 -17.04 4.87
N VAL A 9 -11.95 -16.75 4.37
CA VAL A 9 -11.68 -15.51 3.63
C VAL A 9 -12.42 -15.50 2.30
N LEU A 10 -12.42 -16.63 1.57
CA LEU A 10 -13.16 -16.75 0.32
C LEU A 10 -14.66 -16.55 0.56
N THR A 11 -15.21 -17.25 1.55
CA THR A 11 -16.62 -17.18 1.92
C THR A 11 -17.02 -15.76 2.33
N GLN A 12 -16.24 -15.12 3.20
CA GLN A 12 -16.47 -13.73 3.62
C GLN A 12 -16.42 -12.75 2.45
N THR A 13 -15.45 -12.92 1.53
CA THR A 13 -15.33 -12.06 0.37
C THR A 13 -16.53 -12.23 -0.58
N VAL A 14 -16.96 -13.47 -0.83
CA VAL A 14 -18.13 -13.74 -1.67
C VAL A 14 -19.38 -13.15 -1.04
N ALA A 15 -19.61 -13.38 0.26
CA ALA A 15 -20.76 -12.83 0.98
C ALA A 15 -20.76 -11.28 0.99
N LEU A 16 -19.60 -10.66 1.08
CA LEU A 16 -19.48 -9.20 1.03
C LEU A 16 -19.81 -8.65 -0.37
N LEU A 17 -19.22 -9.23 -1.41
CA LEU A 17 -19.30 -8.65 -2.76
C LEU A 17 -20.59 -9.05 -3.51
N TRP A 18 -21.14 -10.23 -3.21
CA TRP A 18 -22.34 -10.77 -3.83
C TRP A 18 -23.26 -11.39 -2.76
N PRO A 19 -23.96 -10.58 -1.98
CA PRO A 19 -24.85 -11.07 -0.93
C PRO A 19 -26.04 -11.85 -1.50
N GLY A 20 -26.63 -12.69 -0.65
CA GLY A 20 -27.79 -13.49 -1.02
C GLY A 20 -27.45 -14.92 -1.48
N PRO A 21 -28.46 -15.68 -1.90
CA PRO A 21 -28.28 -17.07 -2.32
C PRO A 21 -27.46 -17.16 -3.60
N ALA A 22 -26.73 -18.25 -3.75
CA ALA A 22 -25.98 -18.54 -4.97
C ALA A 22 -26.91 -18.65 -6.17
N GLY A 23 -26.61 -17.85 -7.21
CA GLY A 23 -27.35 -17.81 -8.48
C GLY A 23 -26.67 -18.59 -9.59
N THR A 24 -26.88 -18.13 -10.82
CA THR A 24 -26.31 -18.72 -12.04
C THR A 24 -24.92 -18.20 -12.36
N ARG A 25 -24.51 -17.09 -11.75
CA ARG A 25 -23.22 -16.44 -11.97
C ARG A 25 -22.11 -17.25 -11.30
N THR A 26 -21.06 -17.53 -12.04
CA THR A 26 -19.93 -18.31 -11.54
C THR A 26 -18.60 -17.58 -11.68
N TYR A 27 -17.79 -17.75 -10.65
CA TYR A 27 -16.40 -17.29 -10.60
C TYR A 27 -15.46 -18.48 -10.46
N ARG A 28 -14.25 -18.34 -11.00
CA ARG A 28 -13.17 -19.29 -10.73
C ARG A 28 -12.23 -18.76 -9.69
N VAL A 29 -11.90 -19.61 -8.73
CA VAL A 29 -10.94 -19.35 -7.66
C VAL A 29 -9.56 -19.80 -8.12
N LEU A 30 -8.61 -18.89 -8.25
CA LEU A 30 -7.27 -19.17 -8.72
C LEU A 30 -6.23 -18.86 -7.62
N PRO A 31 -5.16 -19.65 -7.48
CA PRO A 31 -4.89 -20.91 -8.18
C PRO A 31 -5.77 -22.07 -7.71
N SER A 32 -6.28 -22.04 -6.46
CA SER A 32 -7.13 -23.05 -5.86
C SER A 32 -7.99 -22.48 -4.74
N ALA A 33 -9.00 -23.23 -4.27
CA ALA A 33 -9.80 -22.85 -3.10
C ALA A 33 -8.98 -22.86 -1.80
N ALA A 34 -7.99 -23.74 -1.68
CA ALA A 34 -7.13 -23.81 -0.50
C ALA A 34 -6.20 -22.59 -0.37
N GLU A 35 -5.82 -21.98 -1.50
CA GLU A 35 -5.01 -20.76 -1.54
C GLU A 35 -5.61 -19.73 -2.49
N PRO A 36 -6.77 -19.13 -2.14
CA PRO A 36 -7.47 -18.23 -3.05
C PRO A 36 -6.72 -16.90 -3.15
N ARG A 37 -6.32 -16.55 -4.38
CA ARG A 37 -5.68 -15.27 -4.70
C ARG A 37 -6.53 -14.42 -5.62
N PHE A 38 -7.29 -15.06 -6.50
CA PHE A 38 -8.15 -14.38 -7.45
C PHE A 38 -9.51 -15.08 -7.57
N LEU A 39 -10.56 -14.25 -7.72
CA LEU A 39 -11.82 -14.70 -8.26
C LEU A 39 -11.99 -14.06 -9.63
N VAL A 40 -12.15 -14.87 -10.69
CA VAL A 40 -12.29 -14.39 -12.06
C VAL A 40 -13.66 -14.77 -12.62
N PRO A 41 -14.37 -13.85 -13.30
CA PRO A 41 -15.70 -14.14 -13.85
C PRO A 41 -15.59 -15.18 -14.98
N GLU A 42 -16.32 -16.29 -14.87
CA GLU A 42 -16.22 -17.40 -15.81
C GLU A 42 -16.93 -17.10 -17.15
N GLN A 43 -18.06 -16.39 -17.09
CA GLN A 43 -18.84 -16.02 -18.26
C GLN A 43 -18.19 -14.92 -19.10
N HIS A 44 -17.35 -14.04 -18.48
CA HIS A 44 -16.75 -12.86 -19.11
C HIS A 44 -15.23 -12.99 -19.25
N ARG A 45 -14.79 -13.90 -20.09
CA ARG A 45 -13.40 -14.36 -20.22
C ARG A 45 -12.40 -13.28 -20.61
N ARG A 46 -12.82 -12.32 -21.45
CA ARG A 46 -11.95 -11.19 -21.85
C ARG A 46 -11.73 -10.26 -20.66
N ALA A 47 -12.80 -10.00 -19.89
CA ALA A 47 -12.70 -9.23 -18.65
C ALA A 47 -11.82 -9.93 -17.62
N ALA A 48 -12.02 -11.24 -17.39
CA ALA A 48 -11.19 -12.06 -16.51
C ALA A 48 -9.70 -11.99 -16.86
N SER A 49 -9.37 -12.18 -18.16
CA SER A 49 -7.99 -12.08 -18.65
C SER A 49 -7.40 -10.68 -18.50
N ALA A 50 -8.19 -9.62 -18.70
CA ALA A 50 -7.75 -8.24 -18.53
C ALA A 50 -7.53 -7.91 -17.05
N GLY A 51 -8.44 -8.33 -16.18
CA GLY A 51 -8.36 -8.13 -14.73
C GLY A 51 -7.13 -8.80 -14.12
N LEU A 52 -6.83 -10.06 -14.49
CA LEU A 52 -5.61 -10.74 -14.03
C LEU A 52 -4.32 -10.04 -14.48
N ARG A 53 -4.29 -9.53 -15.72
CA ARG A 53 -3.12 -8.79 -16.22
C ARG A 53 -2.94 -7.42 -15.57
N ALA A 54 -4.03 -6.82 -15.13
CA ALA A 54 -4.00 -5.51 -14.49
C ALA A 54 -3.36 -5.56 -13.10
N VAL A 55 -3.49 -6.68 -12.39
CA VAL A 55 -2.85 -6.88 -11.10
C VAL A 55 -1.38 -7.26 -11.34
N ARG A 56 -0.50 -6.26 -11.24
CA ARG A 56 0.95 -6.49 -11.25
C ARG A 56 1.37 -7.09 -9.91
N GLU A 57 1.43 -8.41 -9.86
CA GLU A 57 2.23 -9.04 -8.80
C GLU A 57 3.71 -8.75 -9.10
N SER A 58 4.44 -8.26 -8.10
CA SER A 58 5.90 -8.16 -8.08
C SER A 58 6.51 -9.57 -8.01
N GLY A 59 6.14 -10.43 -8.97
CA GLY A 59 6.52 -11.81 -9.02
C GLY A 59 7.76 -12.05 -9.87
N SER A 60 8.39 -13.21 -9.65
CA SER A 60 9.47 -13.73 -10.46
C SER A 60 9.06 -13.84 -11.94
N ARG A 61 10.05 -13.98 -12.85
CA ARG A 61 9.79 -14.26 -14.28
C ARG A 61 8.85 -15.45 -14.45
N ARG A 62 8.96 -16.46 -13.58
CA ARG A 62 8.12 -17.66 -13.56
C ARG A 62 6.66 -17.32 -13.23
N ALA A 63 6.40 -16.51 -12.22
CA ALA A 63 5.04 -16.07 -11.86
C ALA A 63 4.38 -15.28 -12.99
N ARG A 64 5.12 -14.38 -13.65
CA ARG A 64 4.62 -13.63 -14.81
C ARG A 64 4.29 -14.53 -16.00
N LEU A 65 5.11 -15.56 -16.24
CA LEU A 65 4.86 -16.55 -17.31
C LEU A 65 3.60 -17.36 -16.99
N GLN A 66 3.44 -17.82 -15.74
CA GLN A 66 2.26 -18.53 -15.28
C GLN A 66 0.98 -17.68 -15.45
N THR A 67 1.00 -16.42 -15.02
CA THR A 67 -0.13 -15.51 -15.23
C THR A 67 -0.45 -15.33 -16.71
N SER A 68 0.56 -15.22 -17.58
CA SER A 68 0.36 -15.11 -19.02
C SER A 68 -0.28 -16.37 -19.62
N LEU A 69 0.15 -17.56 -19.18
CA LEU A 69 -0.45 -18.84 -19.62
C LEU A 69 -1.90 -18.96 -19.15
N VAL A 70 -2.20 -18.61 -17.89
CA VAL A 70 -3.57 -18.59 -17.35
C VAL A 70 -4.45 -17.60 -18.13
N CYS A 71 -3.94 -16.41 -18.42
CA CYS A 71 -4.66 -15.41 -19.23
C CYS A 71 -4.95 -15.90 -20.66
N ALA A 72 -4.00 -16.64 -21.27
CA ALA A 72 -4.21 -17.25 -22.57
C ALA A 72 -5.26 -18.36 -22.50
N ALA A 73 -5.15 -19.25 -21.51
CA ALA A 73 -6.12 -20.33 -21.29
C ALA A 73 -7.56 -19.79 -21.05
N LEU A 74 -7.70 -18.76 -20.23
CA LEU A 74 -8.99 -18.08 -19.99
C LEU A 74 -9.62 -17.57 -21.30
N ARG A 75 -8.83 -17.18 -22.29
CA ARG A 75 -9.34 -16.64 -23.56
C ARG A 75 -9.75 -17.71 -24.57
N THR A 76 -9.08 -18.85 -24.56
CA THR A 76 -9.14 -19.84 -25.67
C THR A 76 -9.57 -21.24 -25.24
N ALA A 77 -9.26 -21.66 -24.01
CA ALA A 77 -9.55 -23.03 -23.58
C ALA A 77 -11.05 -23.25 -23.30
N PRO A 78 -11.58 -24.47 -23.51
CA PRO A 78 -12.92 -24.85 -23.03
C PRO A 78 -13.05 -24.61 -21.52
N THR A 79 -14.23 -24.21 -21.06
CA THR A 79 -14.49 -23.89 -19.65
C THR A 79 -14.17 -25.04 -18.69
N ALA A 80 -14.42 -26.29 -19.15
CA ALA A 80 -14.11 -27.49 -18.36
C ALA A 80 -12.62 -27.70 -18.09
N LEU A 81 -11.75 -27.16 -18.94
CA LEU A 81 -10.28 -27.29 -18.84
C LEU A 81 -9.61 -26.12 -18.10
N LEU A 82 -10.39 -25.14 -17.68
CA LEU A 82 -9.82 -24.01 -16.93
C LEU A 82 -9.41 -24.45 -15.52
N PRO A 83 -8.25 -24.00 -15.02
CA PRO A 83 -7.79 -24.32 -13.66
C PRO A 83 -8.68 -23.64 -12.60
N GLY A 84 -8.60 -24.14 -11.36
CA GLY A 84 -9.25 -23.57 -10.20
C GLY A 84 -10.65 -24.13 -9.91
N ALA A 85 -11.08 -23.94 -8.66
CA ALA A 85 -12.43 -24.31 -8.22
C ALA A 85 -13.48 -23.32 -8.73
N ARG A 86 -14.73 -23.77 -8.85
CA ARG A 86 -15.88 -22.90 -9.14
C ARG A 86 -16.56 -22.48 -7.86
N VAL A 87 -17.00 -21.22 -7.83
CA VAL A 87 -17.91 -20.71 -6.81
C VAL A 87 -19.06 -20.00 -7.49
N ALA A 88 -20.29 -20.37 -7.12
CA ALA A 88 -21.48 -19.65 -7.52
C ALA A 88 -21.69 -18.45 -6.59
N VAL A 89 -22.08 -17.32 -7.13
CA VAL A 89 -22.27 -16.06 -6.38
C VAL A 89 -23.70 -15.55 -6.52
N GLY A 90 -24.11 -14.66 -5.62
CA GLY A 90 -25.42 -14.01 -5.68
C GLY A 90 -25.60 -13.19 -6.97
N GLU A 91 -26.86 -13.02 -7.38
CA GLU A 91 -27.19 -12.23 -8.59
C GLU A 91 -27.04 -10.73 -8.32
N ASP A 92 -27.37 -10.27 -7.11
CA ASP A 92 -27.20 -8.89 -6.69
C ASP A 92 -25.79 -8.67 -6.14
N GLY A 93 -24.92 -8.09 -6.96
CA GLY A 93 -23.52 -7.88 -6.64
C GLY A 93 -23.10 -6.42 -6.76
N ILE A 94 -21.98 -6.09 -6.11
CA ILE A 94 -21.36 -4.76 -6.14
C ILE A 94 -21.08 -4.28 -7.58
N ASP A 95 -20.97 -5.19 -8.53
CA ASP A 95 -20.65 -4.88 -9.93
C ASP A 95 -21.69 -3.99 -10.61
N ARG A 96 -22.97 -4.02 -10.19
CA ARG A 96 -23.97 -3.07 -10.67
C ARG A 96 -23.61 -1.64 -10.27
N GLU A 97 -23.36 -1.42 -8.99
CA GLU A 97 -22.98 -0.11 -8.45
C GLU A 97 -21.66 0.39 -9.04
N LEU A 98 -20.66 -0.49 -9.15
CA LEU A 98 -19.41 -0.15 -9.80
C LEU A 98 -19.54 0.17 -11.29
N SER A 99 -20.50 -0.44 -11.98
CA SER A 99 -20.84 -0.12 -13.38
C SER A 99 -21.42 1.29 -13.52
N GLU A 100 -22.25 1.72 -12.58
CA GLU A 100 -22.78 3.08 -12.53
C GLU A 100 -21.67 4.10 -12.31
N VAL A 101 -20.74 3.84 -11.36
CA VAL A 101 -19.60 4.73 -11.07
C VAL A 101 -18.70 4.91 -12.30
N VAL A 102 -18.41 3.86 -13.06
CA VAL A 102 -17.53 3.95 -14.24
C VAL A 102 -18.26 4.29 -15.52
N GLY A 103 -19.61 4.34 -15.48
CA GLY A 103 -20.48 4.68 -16.63
C GLY A 103 -20.55 3.60 -17.71
N ALA A 104 -20.23 2.33 -17.38
CA ALA A 104 -20.29 1.21 -18.32
C ALA A 104 -20.36 -0.15 -17.57
N PRO A 105 -20.98 -1.19 -18.17
CA PRO A 105 -20.99 -2.52 -17.56
C PRO A 105 -19.58 -3.05 -17.30
N VAL A 106 -19.33 -3.53 -16.07
CA VAL A 106 -18.05 -4.12 -15.65
C VAL A 106 -18.22 -5.52 -15.09
N HIS A 107 -17.18 -6.32 -15.28
CA HIS A 107 -17.07 -7.68 -14.75
C HIS A 107 -15.81 -7.74 -13.89
N PRO A 108 -15.95 -7.62 -12.56
CA PRO A 108 -14.80 -7.51 -11.67
C PRO A 108 -14.01 -8.82 -11.60
N THR A 109 -12.69 -8.67 -11.66
CA THR A 109 -11.76 -9.71 -11.20
C THR A 109 -11.28 -9.30 -9.81
N VAL A 110 -11.54 -10.15 -8.82
CA VAL A 110 -11.19 -9.86 -7.42
C VAL A 110 -9.79 -10.38 -7.12
N HIS A 111 -8.94 -9.55 -6.56
CA HIS A 111 -7.65 -9.92 -6.00
C HIS A 111 -7.74 -9.91 -4.47
N LEU A 112 -7.41 -11.03 -3.84
CA LEU A 112 -7.52 -11.21 -2.40
C LEU A 112 -6.23 -10.88 -1.64
N GLY A 113 -5.09 -10.80 -2.32
CA GLY A 113 -3.80 -10.55 -1.66
C GLY A 113 -3.37 -11.64 -0.65
N PRO A 114 -2.15 -11.56 -0.12
CA PRO A 114 -1.69 -12.43 0.96
C PRO A 114 -2.37 -12.08 2.29
N ALA A 115 -2.35 -13.01 3.25
CA ALA A 115 -2.84 -12.75 4.60
C ALA A 115 -2.03 -11.61 5.27
N ARG A 116 -2.73 -10.53 5.60
CA ARG A 116 -2.18 -9.34 6.29
C ARG A 116 -3.30 -8.65 7.06
N ALA A 117 -2.95 -7.86 8.08
CA ALA A 117 -3.92 -7.10 8.86
C ALA A 117 -4.77 -6.14 8.01
N ASN A 118 -4.17 -5.54 6.98
CA ASN A 118 -4.84 -4.62 6.03
C ASN A 118 -5.36 -5.31 4.76
N ARG A 119 -5.57 -6.62 4.79
CA ARG A 119 -6.10 -7.37 3.64
C ARG A 119 -7.52 -6.94 3.31
N LYS A 120 -7.75 -6.51 2.09
CA LYS A 120 -9.05 -6.11 1.55
C LYS A 120 -9.21 -6.60 0.11
N PRO A 121 -10.45 -6.81 -0.38
CA PRO A 121 -10.69 -7.10 -1.79
C PRO A 121 -10.29 -5.92 -2.67
N VAL A 122 -9.49 -6.19 -3.71
CA VAL A 122 -9.19 -5.24 -4.78
C VAL A 122 -9.77 -5.77 -6.07
N LEU A 123 -10.65 -5.00 -6.71
CA LEU A 123 -11.39 -5.39 -7.89
C LEU A 123 -10.82 -4.67 -9.12
N SER A 124 -10.37 -5.42 -10.12
CA SER A 124 -10.08 -4.88 -11.45
C SER A 124 -11.35 -4.85 -12.27
N LEU A 125 -11.79 -3.67 -12.68
CA LEU A 125 -13.04 -3.44 -13.37
C LEU A 125 -12.81 -3.45 -14.88
N ALA A 126 -13.23 -4.50 -15.57
CA ALA A 126 -13.06 -4.62 -17.00
C ALA A 126 -14.38 -4.80 -17.74
N SER A 127 -14.50 -4.21 -18.94
CA SER A 127 -15.66 -4.38 -19.82
C SER A 127 -15.66 -5.77 -20.48
N ASP A 128 -16.76 -6.14 -21.13
CA ASP A 128 -16.88 -7.37 -21.93
C ASP A 128 -15.77 -7.52 -22.99
N GLN A 129 -15.33 -6.42 -23.57
CA GLN A 129 -14.23 -6.41 -24.54
C GLN A 129 -12.85 -6.57 -23.89
N GLY A 130 -12.76 -6.58 -22.56
CA GLY A 130 -11.53 -6.66 -21.80
C GLY A 130 -10.77 -5.33 -21.73
N ARG A 131 -11.46 -4.20 -21.86
CA ARG A 131 -10.89 -2.89 -21.57
C ARG A 131 -10.95 -2.66 -20.05
N LEU A 132 -9.81 -2.38 -19.42
CA LEU A 132 -9.75 -1.99 -18.02
C LEU A 132 -10.31 -0.57 -17.86
N LEU A 133 -11.31 -0.41 -16.99
CA LEU A 133 -12.01 0.85 -16.75
C LEU A 133 -11.65 1.47 -15.40
N GLY A 134 -11.25 0.66 -14.42
CA GLY A 134 -10.88 1.13 -13.10
C GLY A 134 -10.42 0.02 -12.18
N PHE A 135 -10.10 0.42 -10.96
CA PHE A 135 -9.90 -0.45 -9.82
C PHE A 135 -10.81 -0.01 -8.69
N ALA A 136 -11.44 -0.96 -8.00
CA ALA A 136 -12.18 -0.68 -6.79
C ALA A 136 -11.50 -1.36 -5.59
N LYS A 137 -11.45 -0.68 -4.46
CA LYS A 137 -11.07 -1.24 -3.16
C LYS A 137 -12.29 -1.20 -2.26
N VAL A 138 -12.55 -2.27 -1.52
CA VAL A 138 -13.72 -2.40 -0.65
C VAL A 138 -13.25 -2.70 0.77
N GLY A 139 -13.76 -1.97 1.76
CA GLY A 139 -13.52 -2.27 3.16
C GLY A 139 -14.07 -3.65 3.52
N ALA A 140 -13.38 -4.35 4.43
CA ALA A 140 -13.78 -5.66 4.92
C ALA A 140 -13.67 -5.77 6.46
N GLY A 141 -13.60 -4.62 7.12
CA GLY A 141 -13.49 -4.47 8.57
C GLY A 141 -12.98 -3.07 8.92
N PRO A 142 -12.92 -2.69 10.22
CA PRO A 142 -12.66 -1.31 10.64
C PRO A 142 -11.35 -0.73 10.07
N LEU A 143 -10.24 -1.45 10.16
CA LEU A 143 -8.95 -0.99 9.64
C LEU A 143 -9.00 -0.77 8.12
N THR A 144 -9.52 -1.75 7.38
CA THR A 144 -9.56 -1.66 5.92
C THR A 144 -10.57 -0.64 5.42
N ALA A 145 -11.67 -0.42 6.16
CA ALA A 145 -12.62 0.65 5.89
C ALA A 145 -11.94 2.02 6.01
N ALA A 146 -11.23 2.27 7.12
CA ALA A 146 -10.48 3.51 7.31
C ALA A 146 -9.43 3.74 6.21
N LEU A 147 -8.73 2.69 5.76
CA LEU A 147 -7.74 2.78 4.68
C LEU A 147 -8.36 3.08 3.31
N VAL A 148 -9.53 2.52 3.01
CA VAL A 148 -10.25 2.83 1.75
C VAL A 148 -10.72 4.27 1.73
N GLU A 149 -11.24 4.78 2.86
CA GLU A 149 -11.64 6.17 2.99
C GLU A 149 -10.44 7.11 2.90
N ALA A 150 -9.33 6.79 3.58
CA ALA A 150 -8.10 7.56 3.52
C ALA A 150 -7.54 7.65 2.08
N GLU A 151 -7.56 6.56 1.32
CA GLU A 151 -7.12 6.58 -0.08
C GLU A 151 -8.03 7.46 -0.95
N ALA A 152 -9.34 7.39 -0.77
CA ALA A 152 -10.27 8.25 -1.50
C ALA A 152 -10.02 9.74 -1.20
N GLN A 153 -9.82 10.09 0.08
CA GLN A 153 -9.48 11.46 0.49
C GLN A 153 -8.14 11.92 -0.08
N ALA A 154 -7.12 11.04 -0.06
CA ALA A 154 -5.81 11.33 -0.64
C ALA A 154 -5.90 11.63 -2.14
N LEU A 155 -6.63 10.82 -2.91
CA LEU A 155 -6.81 11.02 -4.35
C LEU A 155 -7.60 12.31 -4.67
N ASP A 156 -8.61 12.67 -3.87
CA ASP A 156 -9.31 13.94 -3.97
C ASP A 156 -8.35 15.13 -3.73
N ALA A 157 -7.55 15.06 -2.66
CA ALA A 157 -6.60 16.11 -2.33
C ALA A 157 -5.53 16.28 -3.43
N LEU A 158 -4.98 15.18 -3.94
CA LEU A 158 -3.96 15.18 -4.98
C LEU A 158 -4.47 15.70 -6.34
N ALA A 159 -5.77 15.57 -6.62
CA ALA A 159 -6.36 16.05 -7.87
C ALA A 159 -6.32 17.58 -8.01
N GLY A 160 -6.26 18.31 -6.89
CA GLY A 160 -6.24 19.77 -6.84
C GLY A 160 -4.83 20.40 -6.81
N VAL A 161 -3.76 19.58 -6.84
CA VAL A 161 -2.39 20.04 -6.58
C VAL A 161 -1.45 19.64 -7.73
N ASP A 162 -0.54 20.54 -8.10
CA ASP A 162 0.51 20.23 -9.06
C ASP A 162 1.64 19.43 -8.39
N HIS A 163 1.98 18.29 -8.98
CA HIS A 163 3.07 17.42 -8.54
C HIS A 163 3.90 16.94 -9.74
N PRO A 164 4.80 17.80 -10.25
CA PRO A 164 5.55 17.56 -11.48
C PRO A 164 6.37 16.26 -11.41
N GLY A 165 6.36 15.52 -12.51
CA GLY A 165 7.06 14.22 -12.59
C GLY A 165 6.38 13.05 -11.88
N LEU A 166 5.20 13.25 -11.28
CA LEU A 166 4.36 12.25 -10.64
C LEU A 166 3.03 12.13 -11.38
N THR A 167 2.48 10.94 -11.49
CA THR A 167 1.12 10.70 -11.99
C THR A 167 0.40 9.75 -11.06
N THR A 168 -0.77 10.16 -10.59
CA THR A 168 -1.64 9.45 -9.67
C THR A 168 -2.89 8.94 -10.37
N PRO A 169 -3.56 7.88 -9.87
CA PRO A 169 -4.92 7.58 -10.27
C PRO A 169 -5.85 8.74 -9.95
N ARG A 170 -6.91 8.89 -10.72
CA ARG A 170 -8.02 9.80 -10.38
C ARG A 170 -9.07 9.01 -9.61
N LEU A 171 -9.64 9.60 -8.56
CA LEU A 171 -10.85 9.07 -7.94
C LEU A 171 -11.99 9.20 -8.97
N LEU A 172 -12.64 8.08 -9.29
CA LEU A 172 -13.82 8.02 -10.18
C LEU A 172 -15.12 8.07 -9.40
N GLY A 173 -15.10 7.57 -8.17
CA GLY A 173 -16.24 7.60 -7.27
C GLY A 173 -15.94 6.85 -5.98
N ARG A 174 -16.77 7.08 -4.99
CA ARG A 174 -16.76 6.40 -3.68
C ARG A 174 -18.18 6.24 -3.16
N GLY A 175 -18.38 5.27 -2.29
CA GLY A 175 -19.69 4.99 -1.69
C GLY A 175 -19.59 3.94 -0.59
N ALA A 176 -20.73 3.35 -0.26
CA ALA A 176 -20.80 2.27 0.70
C ALA A 176 -21.57 1.08 0.11
N TRP A 177 -21.01 -0.12 0.24
CA TRP A 177 -21.59 -1.39 -0.13
C TRP A 177 -21.70 -2.30 1.09
N GLN A 178 -22.89 -2.79 1.41
CA GLN A 178 -23.13 -3.61 2.61
C GLN A 178 -22.56 -2.96 3.91
N GLY A 179 -22.69 -1.64 4.02
CA GLY A 179 -22.16 -0.88 5.16
C GLY A 179 -20.65 -0.72 5.18
N GLN A 180 -19.92 -1.19 4.17
CA GLN A 180 -18.48 -1.02 4.02
C GLN A 180 -18.16 0.03 2.95
N PRO A 181 -17.22 0.94 3.19
CA PRO A 181 -16.84 1.93 2.19
C PRO A 181 -16.13 1.26 1.00
N TYR A 182 -16.34 1.82 -0.17
CA TYR A 182 -15.55 1.51 -1.36
C TYR A 182 -15.04 2.79 -2.03
N ALA A 183 -13.92 2.66 -2.73
CA ALA A 183 -13.35 3.70 -3.60
C ALA A 183 -13.01 3.12 -4.96
N VAL A 184 -13.37 3.84 -6.03
CA VAL A 184 -13.07 3.48 -7.42
C VAL A 184 -12.08 4.49 -7.98
N GLN A 185 -10.98 4.00 -8.54
CA GLN A 185 -9.92 4.81 -9.12
C GLN A 185 -9.64 4.46 -10.58
N SER A 186 -9.17 5.43 -11.35
CA SER A 186 -8.80 5.23 -12.75
C SER A 186 -7.59 4.31 -12.89
N PRO A 187 -7.48 3.52 -13.98
CA PRO A 187 -6.27 2.79 -14.24
C PRO A 187 -5.14 3.73 -14.66
N LEU A 188 -3.91 3.40 -14.29
CA LEU A 188 -2.70 4.03 -14.81
C LEU A 188 -2.20 3.30 -16.05
N ALA A 189 -1.71 4.05 -17.03
CA ALA A 189 -1.17 3.51 -18.28
C ALA A 189 0.23 2.90 -18.05
N LEU A 190 0.27 1.69 -17.50
CA LEU A 190 1.52 1.00 -17.22
C LEU A 190 2.22 0.56 -18.53
N PRO A 191 3.53 0.83 -18.72
CA PRO A 191 4.26 0.38 -19.88
C PRO A 191 4.35 -1.15 -19.92
N ALA A 192 4.27 -1.75 -21.11
CA ALA A 192 4.39 -3.20 -21.29
C ALA A 192 5.75 -3.72 -20.77
N ARG A 193 6.80 -2.91 -20.94
CA ARG A 193 8.14 -3.16 -20.39
C ARG A 193 8.54 -1.92 -19.59
N PRO A 194 8.65 -2.03 -18.25
CA PRO A 194 9.17 -0.94 -17.46
C PRO A 194 10.59 -0.59 -17.95
N PRO A 195 10.93 0.69 -18.12
CA PRO A 195 12.30 1.08 -18.35
C PRO A 195 13.20 0.65 -17.18
N ALA A 196 14.51 0.68 -17.38
CA ALA A 196 15.47 0.48 -16.30
C ALA A 196 15.17 1.47 -15.15
N ALA A 197 15.49 1.04 -13.93
CA ALA A 197 15.35 1.89 -12.74
C ALA A 197 16.01 3.26 -13.00
N ALA A 198 15.28 4.33 -12.68
CA ALA A 198 15.76 5.70 -12.78
C ALA A 198 15.75 6.35 -11.39
N PRO A 199 16.73 6.06 -10.53
CA PRO A 199 16.75 6.50 -9.12
C PRO A 199 16.59 8.02 -8.99
N ARG A 200 17.24 8.80 -9.84
CA ARG A 200 17.13 10.27 -9.84
C ARG A 200 15.70 10.75 -10.13
N ARG A 201 14.98 10.06 -11.03
CA ARG A 201 13.58 10.42 -11.34
C ARG A 201 12.65 10.07 -10.19
N VAL A 202 12.90 8.94 -9.53
CA VAL A 202 12.13 8.54 -8.34
C VAL A 202 12.36 9.55 -7.22
N ALA A 203 13.62 9.91 -6.93
CA ALA A 203 13.94 10.93 -5.93
C ALA A 203 13.29 12.29 -6.27
N ALA A 204 13.35 12.74 -7.52
CA ALA A 204 12.70 13.98 -7.94
C ALA A 204 11.18 13.95 -7.74
N ALA A 205 10.52 12.81 -8.03
CA ALA A 205 9.09 12.65 -7.80
C ALA A 205 8.75 12.65 -6.30
N GLN A 206 9.57 12.04 -5.45
CA GLN A 206 9.42 12.07 -4.00
C GLN A 206 9.58 13.50 -3.44
N VAL A 207 10.58 14.26 -3.93
CA VAL A 207 10.77 15.67 -3.56
C VAL A 207 9.57 16.52 -4.00
N ALA A 208 9.07 16.32 -5.24
CA ALA A 208 7.90 17.03 -5.74
C ALA A 208 6.66 16.74 -4.87
N LEU A 209 6.42 15.48 -4.50
CA LEU A 209 5.34 15.12 -3.59
C LEU A 209 5.51 15.75 -2.22
N ALA A 210 6.71 15.67 -1.64
CA ALA A 210 6.97 16.21 -0.31
C ALA A 210 6.63 17.70 -0.19
N ARG A 211 6.69 18.45 -1.30
CA ARG A 211 6.44 19.90 -1.37
C ARG A 211 5.10 20.27 -2.00
N ALA A 212 4.34 19.30 -2.50
CA ALA A 212 3.12 19.54 -3.29
C ALA A 212 2.05 20.36 -2.55
N PHE A 213 1.93 20.18 -1.23
CA PHE A 213 0.98 20.91 -0.39
C PHE A 213 1.61 22.08 0.40
N GLY A 214 2.79 22.52 -0.04
CA GLY A 214 3.60 23.46 0.70
C GLY A 214 4.39 22.78 1.83
N THR A 215 5.44 23.46 2.28
CA THR A 215 6.25 23.01 3.42
C THR A 215 6.39 24.14 4.44
N HIS A 216 6.61 23.73 5.69
CA HIS A 216 6.96 24.68 6.74
C HIS A 216 8.06 24.10 7.63
N ALA A 217 8.99 24.95 8.01
CA ALA A 217 10.01 24.60 8.97
C ALA A 217 9.49 24.75 10.40
N GLY A 218 9.80 23.81 11.26
CA GLY A 218 9.41 23.85 12.67
C GLY A 218 10.40 23.07 13.53
N SER A 219 10.47 23.42 14.82
CA SER A 219 11.21 22.58 15.76
C SER A 219 10.61 21.20 15.79
N ALA A 220 11.44 20.17 15.64
CA ALA A 220 10.98 18.79 15.74
C ALA A 220 10.36 18.49 17.11
N GLY A 221 10.92 19.11 18.19
CA GLY A 221 10.47 18.90 19.57
C GLY A 221 9.22 19.66 19.97
N ALA A 222 8.92 20.81 19.35
CA ALA A 222 7.82 21.69 19.77
C ALA A 222 6.60 21.70 18.84
N GLY A 223 6.64 20.91 17.76
CA GLY A 223 5.58 20.88 16.75
C GLY A 223 4.40 19.95 17.08
N THR A 224 3.26 20.20 16.44
CA THR A 224 2.08 19.32 16.52
C THR A 224 2.39 17.90 16.04
N TYR A 225 3.26 17.75 15.04
CA TYR A 225 3.66 16.45 14.51
C TYR A 225 4.21 15.50 15.61
N LEU A 226 5.20 15.98 16.41
CA LEU A 226 5.78 15.12 17.45
C LEU A 226 4.76 14.79 18.54
N SER A 227 3.93 15.75 18.95
CA SER A 227 2.91 15.51 19.98
C SER A 227 1.88 14.47 19.53
N GLU A 228 1.46 14.50 18.26
CA GLU A 228 0.55 13.51 17.66
C GLU A 228 1.23 12.13 17.51
N LEU A 229 2.48 12.09 17.07
CA LEU A 229 3.25 10.85 16.99
C LEU A 229 3.39 10.19 18.36
N VAL A 230 3.76 10.96 19.38
CA VAL A 230 3.88 10.50 20.77
C VAL A 230 2.54 9.98 21.30
N ALA A 231 1.43 10.67 21.02
CA ALA A 231 0.11 10.22 21.43
C ALA A 231 -0.24 8.86 20.80
N ARG A 232 0.06 8.66 19.51
CA ARG A 232 -0.16 7.38 18.83
C ARG A 232 0.74 6.26 19.37
N LEU A 233 2.01 6.56 19.66
CA LEU A 233 2.96 5.59 20.22
C LEU A 233 2.53 5.14 21.64
N ARG A 234 2.07 6.05 22.49
CA ARG A 234 1.65 5.75 23.88
C ARG A 234 0.42 4.84 23.99
N ALA A 235 -0.25 4.52 22.91
CA ALA A 235 -1.34 3.55 22.90
C ALA A 235 -0.88 2.09 23.11
N ASP A 236 0.44 1.83 23.07
CA ASP A 236 1.06 0.52 23.23
C ASP A 236 2.31 0.64 24.11
N GLU A 237 2.65 -0.40 24.90
CA GLU A 237 3.79 -0.37 25.82
C GLU A 237 5.13 -0.24 25.11
N THR A 238 5.34 -0.98 24.02
CA THR A 238 6.55 -0.84 23.17
C THR A 238 6.61 0.53 22.55
N GLY A 239 5.49 1.05 22.10
CA GLY A 239 5.36 2.40 21.55
C GLY A 239 5.67 3.45 22.61
N ALA A 240 5.19 3.32 23.82
CA ALA A 240 5.51 4.26 24.92
C ALA A 240 7.02 4.34 25.21
N ALA A 241 7.73 3.19 25.16
CA ALA A 241 9.17 3.17 25.29
C ALA A 241 9.87 3.90 24.13
N ILE A 242 9.40 3.72 22.88
CA ILE A 242 9.91 4.48 21.71
C ILE A 242 9.64 5.98 21.89
N ALA A 243 8.44 6.36 22.31
CA ALA A 243 8.07 7.76 22.54
C ALA A 243 9.00 8.44 23.57
N GLN A 244 9.33 7.74 24.67
CA GLN A 244 10.25 8.26 25.66
C GLN A 244 11.65 8.48 25.10
N LEU A 245 12.18 7.51 24.32
CA LEU A 245 13.50 7.66 23.68
C LEU A 245 13.55 8.84 22.71
N VAL A 246 12.48 9.10 21.98
CA VAL A 246 12.38 10.23 21.04
C VAL A 246 12.31 11.55 21.79
N LEU A 247 11.54 11.62 22.89
CA LEU A 247 11.41 12.84 23.71
C LEU A 247 12.68 13.18 24.50
N ASP A 248 13.42 12.16 24.93
CA ASP A 248 14.67 12.33 25.68
C ASP A 248 15.89 12.61 24.76
N ASP A 249 15.70 12.61 23.44
CA ASP A 249 16.77 12.87 22.48
C ASP A 249 16.93 14.38 22.22
N PRO A 250 18.02 15.03 22.73
CA PRO A 250 18.23 16.46 22.52
C PRO A 250 18.33 16.83 21.02
N ALA A 251 18.84 15.92 20.17
CA ALA A 251 18.93 16.20 18.76
C ALA A 251 17.51 16.34 18.14
N VAL A 252 16.53 15.57 18.60
CA VAL A 252 15.13 15.71 18.15
C VAL A 252 14.53 17.02 18.64
N THR A 253 14.80 17.42 19.89
CA THR A 253 14.21 18.64 20.45
C THR A 253 14.80 19.93 19.86
N ASP A 254 16.09 19.91 19.53
CA ASP A 254 16.84 21.10 19.13
C ASP A 254 16.94 21.30 17.61
N THR A 255 16.60 20.26 16.82
CA THR A 255 16.70 20.33 15.36
C THR A 255 15.42 20.88 14.74
N THR A 256 15.58 21.81 13.79
CA THR A 256 14.51 22.24 12.91
C THR A 256 14.34 21.26 11.77
N VAL A 257 13.13 20.75 11.57
CA VAL A 257 12.75 19.89 10.46
C VAL A 257 11.82 20.61 9.51
N GLU A 258 11.91 20.30 8.22
CA GLU A 258 10.94 20.71 7.21
C GLU A 258 9.80 19.68 7.20
N LEU A 259 8.56 20.13 7.43
CA LEU A 259 7.35 19.30 7.36
C LEU A 259 6.67 19.48 6.00
N GLY A 260 6.26 18.40 5.39
CA GLY A 260 5.63 18.37 4.09
C GLY A 260 4.68 17.19 3.95
N THR A 261 4.76 16.49 2.84
CA THR A 261 3.83 15.42 2.46
C THR A 261 4.57 14.13 2.14
N TRP A 262 3.95 13.00 2.40
CA TRP A 262 4.46 11.70 1.97
C TRP A 262 3.34 10.79 1.43
N HIS A 263 3.73 9.82 0.61
CA HIS A 263 2.86 8.73 0.16
C HIS A 263 2.56 7.74 1.30
N GLY A 264 3.53 7.53 2.18
CA GLY A 264 3.45 6.66 3.35
C GLY A 264 3.72 5.18 3.12
N ASP A 265 3.64 4.69 1.88
CA ASP A 265 3.98 3.31 1.52
C ASP A 265 4.73 3.24 0.18
N TRP A 266 5.71 4.13 -0.03
CA TRP A 266 6.49 4.18 -1.27
C TRP A 266 7.45 3.00 -1.37
N ARG A 267 7.01 1.95 -2.02
CA ARG A 267 7.77 0.71 -2.25
C ARG A 267 7.75 0.32 -3.72
N VAL A 268 8.66 -0.54 -4.15
CA VAL A 268 8.80 -0.98 -5.56
C VAL A 268 7.54 -1.59 -6.17
N THR A 269 6.60 -2.03 -5.35
CA THR A 269 5.30 -2.57 -5.78
C THR A 269 4.26 -1.50 -6.05
N ASN A 270 4.44 -0.28 -5.53
CA ASN A 270 3.45 0.79 -5.53
C ASN A 270 3.79 1.92 -6.51
N PHE A 271 4.82 1.76 -7.35
CA PHE A 271 5.12 2.71 -8.42
C PHE A 271 5.68 2.05 -9.68
N CYS A 272 5.65 2.78 -10.79
CA CYS A 272 6.30 2.41 -12.04
C CYS A 272 6.91 3.64 -12.70
N VAL A 273 8.20 3.57 -13.03
CA VAL A 273 8.87 4.63 -13.77
C VAL A 273 8.52 4.49 -15.25
N THR A 274 8.18 5.60 -15.91
CA THR A 274 8.00 5.68 -17.37
C THR A 274 9.05 6.60 -17.97
N ALA A 275 9.02 6.82 -19.30
CA ALA A 275 9.88 7.79 -19.94
C ALA A 275 9.58 9.23 -19.49
N ALA A 276 8.34 9.55 -19.18
CA ALA A 276 7.88 10.89 -18.86
C ALA A 276 7.73 11.14 -17.34
N THR A 277 7.24 10.17 -16.57
CA THR A 277 6.78 10.38 -15.20
C THR A 277 6.95 9.13 -14.35
N VAL A 278 6.77 9.25 -13.04
CA VAL A 278 6.62 8.15 -12.09
C VAL A 278 5.12 7.98 -11.82
N LEU A 279 4.58 6.82 -12.18
CA LEU A 279 3.21 6.43 -11.85
C LEU A 279 3.19 5.87 -10.45
N VAL A 280 2.32 6.36 -9.57
CA VAL A 280 2.25 5.92 -8.15
C VAL A 280 0.81 5.63 -7.78
N TRP A 281 0.57 4.51 -7.08
CA TRP A 281 -0.74 4.05 -6.61
C TRP A 281 -0.65 3.53 -5.19
N ASP A 282 -1.80 3.22 -4.57
CA ASP A 282 -1.93 2.73 -3.19
C ASP A 282 -1.71 3.83 -2.14
N TRP A 283 -2.52 4.89 -2.22
CA TRP A 283 -2.41 6.13 -1.46
C TRP A 283 -3.04 6.07 -0.06
N GLU A 284 -3.34 4.89 0.44
CA GLU A 284 -4.05 4.68 1.72
C GLU A 284 -3.29 5.14 2.97
N ARG A 285 -2.00 5.47 2.82
CA ARG A 285 -1.11 5.95 3.90
C ARG A 285 -0.62 7.38 3.69
N PHE A 286 -1.20 8.07 2.74
CA PHE A 286 -0.90 9.45 2.47
C PHE A 286 -1.13 10.32 3.70
N ALA A 287 -0.20 11.23 3.99
CA ALA A 287 -0.35 12.23 5.04
C ALA A 287 0.43 13.50 4.70
N THR A 288 -0.04 14.61 5.25
CA THR A 288 0.62 15.93 5.24
C THR A 288 1.13 16.27 6.63
N GLY A 289 2.02 17.27 6.73
CA GLY A 289 2.55 17.70 8.02
C GLY A 289 3.56 16.72 8.64
N VAL A 290 4.21 15.90 7.85
CA VAL A 290 5.26 14.95 8.27
C VAL A 290 6.63 15.42 7.80
N PRO A 291 7.73 15.03 8.47
CA PRO A 291 9.08 15.36 8.00
C PRO A 291 9.32 14.92 6.55
N VAL A 292 9.86 15.83 5.73
CA VAL A 292 10.18 15.54 4.33
C VAL A 292 11.26 14.44 4.24
N GLY A 293 11.18 13.62 3.18
CA GLY A 293 12.16 12.55 2.95
C GLY A 293 11.75 11.16 3.46
N TYR A 294 10.65 11.02 4.18
CA TYR A 294 10.17 9.73 4.71
C TYR A 294 9.96 8.67 3.61
N ASP A 295 9.46 9.05 2.43
CA ASP A 295 9.28 8.12 1.32
C ASP A 295 10.61 7.57 0.77
N ALA A 296 11.69 8.36 0.81
CA ALA A 296 13.01 7.90 0.41
C ALA A 296 13.56 6.86 1.39
N LEU A 297 13.41 7.11 2.69
CA LEU A 297 13.77 6.16 3.74
C LEU A 297 12.94 4.87 3.64
N HIS A 298 11.63 5.00 3.38
CA HIS A 298 10.72 3.86 3.26
C HIS A 298 11.04 2.99 2.04
N LEU A 299 11.32 3.61 0.89
CA LEU A 299 11.72 2.88 -0.31
C LEU A 299 13.03 2.12 -0.08
N TRP A 300 14.02 2.77 0.53
CA TRP A 300 15.29 2.11 0.82
C TRP A 300 15.09 0.94 1.80
N LEU A 301 14.41 1.17 2.92
CA LEU A 301 14.16 0.16 3.96
C LEU A 301 13.45 -1.07 3.38
N THR A 302 12.36 -0.86 2.66
CA THR A 302 11.54 -1.97 2.11
C THR A 302 12.25 -2.72 0.98
N THR A 303 13.18 -2.06 0.27
CA THR A 303 14.01 -2.67 -0.78
C THR A 303 15.18 -3.46 -0.19
N ALA A 304 15.76 -2.96 0.91
CA ALA A 304 16.90 -3.60 1.58
C ALA A 304 16.48 -4.78 2.47
N ALA A 305 15.32 -4.67 3.14
CA ALA A 305 14.86 -5.66 4.12
C ALA A 305 14.93 -7.13 3.66
N PRO A 306 14.53 -7.51 2.43
CA PRO A 306 14.63 -8.91 1.98
C PRO A 306 16.06 -9.47 1.90
N ARG A 307 17.07 -8.59 1.87
CA ARG A 307 18.49 -8.93 1.73
C ARG A 307 19.24 -8.93 3.05
N HIS A 308 18.66 -8.37 4.10
CA HIS A 308 19.26 -8.31 5.44
C HIS A 308 18.69 -9.41 6.33
N ALA A 309 19.55 -10.28 6.87
CA ALA A 309 19.13 -11.30 7.85
C ALA A 309 18.80 -10.65 9.21
N ASP A 310 19.60 -9.68 9.61
CA ASP A 310 19.50 -8.93 10.87
C ASP A 310 18.74 -7.61 10.66
N LEU A 311 17.64 -7.40 11.37
CA LEU A 311 16.83 -6.18 11.30
C LEU A 311 17.41 -5.01 12.11
N GLN A 312 18.16 -5.27 13.18
CA GLN A 312 18.89 -4.21 13.90
C GLN A 312 20.02 -3.64 13.03
N GLY A 313 20.76 -4.53 12.35
CA GLY A 313 21.74 -4.13 11.36
C GLY A 313 21.12 -3.36 10.20
N LEU A 314 19.89 -3.70 9.79
CA LEU A 314 19.13 -2.96 8.78
C LEU A 314 18.80 -1.54 9.24
N ALA A 315 18.33 -1.35 10.50
CA ALA A 315 18.05 -0.03 11.07
C ALA A 315 19.32 0.83 11.18
N LYS A 316 20.44 0.22 11.59
CA LYS A 316 21.76 0.88 11.61
C LYS A 316 22.18 1.31 10.20
N ALA A 317 22.03 0.42 9.22
CA ALA A 317 22.35 0.72 7.84
C ALA A 317 21.45 1.84 7.26
N LEU A 318 20.16 1.91 7.63
CA LEU A 318 19.29 3.00 7.26
C LEU A 318 19.85 4.35 7.75
N HIS A 319 20.20 4.48 9.03
CA HIS A 319 20.82 5.70 9.57
C HIS A 319 22.14 6.06 8.86
N THR A 320 22.98 5.07 8.58
CA THR A 320 24.26 5.30 7.87
C THR A 320 24.05 5.84 6.46
N ASN A 321 22.99 5.39 5.75
CA ASN A 321 22.69 5.82 4.40
C ASN A 321 21.81 7.09 4.36
N ALA A 322 21.21 7.50 5.47
CA ALA A 322 20.25 8.60 5.53
C ALA A 322 20.78 9.93 4.93
N PRO A 323 22.02 10.38 5.19
CA PRO A 323 22.52 11.62 4.56
C PRO A 323 22.47 11.57 3.03
N THR A 324 22.84 10.43 2.43
CA THR A 324 22.79 10.26 0.96
C THR A 324 21.34 10.14 0.44
N LEU A 325 20.46 9.47 1.18
CA LEU A 325 19.06 9.30 0.79
C LEU A 325 18.29 10.61 0.87
N LEU A 326 18.64 11.47 1.80
CA LEU A 326 17.95 12.72 2.10
C LEU A 326 18.60 13.95 1.46
N ASP A 327 19.80 13.81 0.85
CA ASP A 327 20.47 14.87 0.09
C ASP A 327 19.55 15.53 -0.98
N PRO A 328 18.74 14.78 -1.77
CA PRO A 328 17.82 15.40 -2.73
C PRO A 328 16.76 16.33 -2.12
N PHE A 329 16.48 16.21 -0.82
CA PHE A 329 15.56 17.07 -0.08
C PHE A 329 16.25 18.31 0.51
N GLY A 330 17.59 18.38 0.44
CA GLY A 330 18.38 19.49 0.96
C GLY A 330 18.60 19.43 2.48
N LEU A 331 18.44 18.25 3.09
CA LEU A 331 18.64 18.07 4.53
C LEU A 331 20.13 17.92 4.86
N ASP A 332 20.59 18.64 5.87
CA ASP A 332 21.93 18.45 6.41
C ASP A 332 22.07 17.15 7.23
N GLY A 333 23.27 16.86 7.73
CA GLY A 333 23.54 15.63 8.48
C GLY A 333 22.74 15.50 9.77
N ALA A 334 22.53 16.60 10.51
CA ALA A 334 21.75 16.61 11.75
C ALA A 334 20.26 16.41 11.45
N GLN A 335 19.75 17.11 10.45
CA GLN A 335 18.39 16.95 9.98
C GLN A 335 18.12 15.54 9.45
N ALA A 336 19.05 14.97 8.70
CA ALA A 336 18.93 13.60 8.18
C ALA A 336 18.87 12.56 9.31
N GLU A 337 19.66 12.76 10.36
CA GLU A 337 19.67 11.90 11.54
C GLU A 337 18.35 11.96 12.30
N VAL A 338 17.86 13.16 12.59
CA VAL A 338 16.59 13.37 13.29
C VAL A 338 15.41 12.86 12.45
N THR A 339 15.39 13.17 11.16
CA THR A 339 14.35 12.68 10.24
C THR A 339 14.31 11.15 10.24
N THR A 340 15.47 10.47 10.27
CA THR A 340 15.50 9.00 10.30
C THR A 340 15.00 8.43 11.63
N THR A 341 15.34 9.06 12.75
CA THR A 341 14.83 8.69 14.08
C THR A 341 13.30 8.82 14.14
N LEU A 342 12.79 9.96 13.70
CA LEU A 342 11.34 10.21 13.63
C LEU A 342 10.62 9.27 12.65
N TYR A 343 11.24 8.96 11.50
CA TYR A 343 10.69 7.98 10.56
C TYR A 343 10.56 6.58 11.19
N LEU A 344 11.56 6.11 11.92
CA LEU A 344 11.47 4.80 12.60
C LEU A 344 10.39 4.81 13.68
N ALA A 345 10.24 5.90 14.42
CA ALA A 345 9.17 6.06 15.40
C ALA A 345 7.78 6.07 14.72
N GLU A 346 7.63 6.79 13.59
CA GLU A 346 6.40 6.81 12.77
C GLU A 346 6.03 5.41 12.26
N LEU A 347 7.04 4.68 11.75
CA LEU A 347 6.86 3.31 11.29
C LEU A 347 6.46 2.38 12.46
N GLY A 348 7.06 2.58 13.63
CA GLY A 348 6.72 1.88 14.87
C GLY A 348 5.27 2.11 15.27
N ALA A 349 4.84 3.37 15.34
CA ALA A 349 3.46 3.74 15.65
C ALA A 349 2.45 3.06 14.70
N ARG A 350 2.75 3.09 13.39
CA ARG A 350 1.92 2.45 12.37
C ARG A 350 1.84 0.94 12.52
N TYR A 351 2.97 0.27 12.72
CA TYR A 351 3.00 -1.19 12.80
C TYR A 351 2.32 -1.72 14.07
N LEU A 352 2.44 -0.98 15.17
CA LEU A 352 1.74 -1.30 16.41
C LEU A 352 0.21 -1.11 16.25
N ALA A 353 -0.22 0.02 15.69
CA ALA A 353 -1.64 0.29 15.43
C ALA A 353 -2.28 -0.72 14.48
N ASP A 354 -1.55 -1.12 13.43
CA ASP A 354 -2.00 -2.13 12.45
C ASP A 354 -1.86 -3.58 12.97
N ARG A 355 -1.31 -3.80 14.17
CA ARG A 355 -1.01 -5.13 14.72
C ARG A 355 -0.21 -6.02 13.76
N GLN A 356 0.81 -5.45 13.10
CA GLN A 356 1.58 -6.15 12.07
C GLN A 356 2.33 -7.39 12.63
N HIS A 357 2.67 -7.41 13.90
CA HIS A 357 3.29 -8.55 14.58
C HIS A 357 2.40 -9.81 14.57
N GLU A 358 1.07 -9.66 14.59
CA GLU A 358 0.12 -10.77 14.56
C GLU A 358 0.10 -11.52 13.22
N THR A 359 0.59 -10.90 12.15
CA THR A 359 0.58 -11.46 10.79
C THR A 359 1.90 -12.05 10.34
N SER A 360 2.87 -12.20 11.27
CA SER A 360 4.23 -12.67 10.96
C SER A 360 4.94 -11.84 9.87
N ALA A 361 4.51 -10.59 9.67
CA ALA A 361 5.19 -9.67 8.78
C ALA A 361 6.58 -9.37 9.34
N ARG A 362 7.63 -9.64 8.55
CA ARG A 362 9.03 -9.58 9.01
C ARG A 362 9.43 -8.28 9.71
N LEU A 363 8.93 -7.14 9.24
CA LEU A 363 9.19 -5.83 9.84
C LEU A 363 8.17 -5.47 10.94
N GLY A 364 7.14 -6.30 11.13
CA GLY A 364 6.00 -5.97 12.01
C GLY A 364 6.31 -6.02 13.49
N ASP A 365 7.31 -6.78 13.91
CA ASP A 365 7.69 -6.89 15.32
C ASP A 365 8.67 -5.78 15.70
N VAL A 366 8.10 -4.61 16.03
CA VAL A 366 8.80 -3.37 16.37
C VAL A 366 9.75 -3.53 17.57
N ALA A 367 9.37 -4.37 18.53
CA ALA A 367 10.14 -4.63 19.74
C ALA A 367 11.49 -5.31 19.47
N THR A 368 11.62 -6.02 18.34
CA THR A 368 12.84 -6.77 18.02
C THR A 368 13.90 -5.95 17.29
N TRP A 369 13.55 -4.80 16.70
CA TRP A 369 14.52 -4.06 15.88
C TRP A 369 14.45 -2.53 16.00
N ILE A 370 13.27 -1.89 15.99
CA ILE A 370 13.17 -0.42 16.12
C ILE A 370 13.56 -0.01 17.55
N LEU A 371 12.90 -0.58 18.54
CA LEU A 371 13.13 -0.23 19.94
C LEU A 371 14.59 -0.47 20.38
N PRO A 372 15.21 -1.67 20.16
CA PRO A 372 16.60 -1.88 20.52
C PRO A 372 17.57 -0.96 19.78
N HIS A 373 17.30 -0.65 18.50
CA HIS A 373 18.13 0.27 17.74
C HIS A 373 18.11 1.69 18.34
N LEU A 374 16.94 2.22 18.67
CA LEU A 374 16.81 3.54 19.28
C LEU A 374 17.44 3.58 20.69
N GLN A 375 17.34 2.53 21.49
CA GLN A 375 18.02 2.38 22.78
C GLN A 375 19.55 2.47 22.64
N GLN A 376 20.13 1.69 21.71
CA GLN A 376 21.58 1.73 21.44
C GLN A 376 22.06 3.11 21.03
N ARG A 377 21.28 3.85 20.25
CA ARG A 377 21.62 5.22 19.85
C ARG A 377 21.57 6.18 21.05
N ALA A 378 20.55 6.10 21.88
CA ALA A 378 20.43 6.90 23.10
C ALA A 378 21.63 6.65 24.05
N GLU A 379 22.04 5.39 24.22
CA GLU A 379 23.22 5.03 25.02
C GLU A 379 24.52 5.58 24.43
N ALA A 380 24.68 5.49 23.10
CA ALA A 380 25.86 6.00 22.42
C ALA A 380 26.06 7.53 22.55
N ARG A 381 24.94 8.27 22.66
CA ARG A 381 24.96 9.74 22.85
C ARG A 381 25.24 10.18 24.29
N ARG A 382 24.96 9.31 25.28
CA ARG A 382 25.23 9.59 26.70
C ARG A 382 26.69 9.38 27.08
N ARG A 383 27.47 8.70 26.24
CA ARG A 383 28.93 8.45 26.41
C ARG A 383 29.74 9.54 25.75
#